data_1c1633cc0856adac98bf7dd3d3c9e228
#
_entry.id   1c1633cc0856adac98bf7dd3d3c9e228
#
_cell.length_a   1.000
_cell.length_b   1.000
_cell.length_c   1.000
_cell.angle_alpha   90.00
_cell.angle_beta   90.00
_cell.angle_gamma   90.00
#
_symmetry.space_group_name_H-M   'P 1'
#
loop_
_entity.id
_entity.type
_entity.pdbx_description
1 polymer ?
#
loop_
_entity_poly.entity_id
_entity_poly.type
_entity_poly.pdbx_seq_one_letter_code
_entity_poly.pdbx_strand_id
1 'polypeptide(L)'
;MAKEKIEIVVANDDTRIEKVDQVLPPIALLEKYPASEHAAALVKQTRHEAHNIIHGKDDRLLVIIGPCSIHDPKAAIEYANRLKPLREKYKDSLEIIMRVYFEKPRTTVGWKGLINDPYLNDTYRLNDGLRIARKLLSDINDLGVPSAGEFLDMITPQYVADFMSWGAIGARTTESQVHRELASGLSCAVGFKNATNGGVKVALDAIGAAEAPHYFLSVTKFGHSAIVSTKGNEDCHIILRGGDKGPNFNAEDVAKVCADIEKSGRIPHVMIDFSHANSCKQFKKQMDVCQDVCNQIASGSKQIFGVMVESHLVEGRQDLVDGKAQTYGQSITDACIGWEDSEILLKQLSDAVIARRKVTSN
;
A
#
# COMPACT_ATOMS: atom_id res chain seq x y z
N MET A 1 23.37 -26.92 35.56
CA MET A 1 22.14 -27.18 34.81
C MET A 1 22.53 -27.74 33.46
N ALA A 2 22.28 -29.02 33.20
CA ALA A 2 22.59 -29.66 31.92
C ALA A 2 21.71 -29.04 30.84
N LYS A 3 22.33 -28.58 29.76
CA LYS A 3 21.61 -28.22 28.54
C LYS A 3 21.05 -29.54 27.98
N GLU A 4 19.76 -29.80 28.14
CA GLU A 4 19.09 -30.81 27.36
C GLU A 4 19.29 -30.44 25.87
N LYS A 5 20.13 -31.21 25.20
CA LYS A 5 20.16 -31.21 23.74
C LYS A 5 18.86 -31.94 23.31
N ILE A 6 17.93 -31.19 22.80
CA ILE A 6 16.84 -31.75 22.01
C ILE A 6 17.50 -32.25 20.72
N GLU A 7 17.80 -33.55 20.65
CA GLU A 7 18.13 -34.21 19.39
C GLU A 7 16.84 -34.31 18.58
N ILE A 8 16.63 -33.33 17.71
CA ILE A 8 15.60 -33.42 16.66
C ILE A 8 16.17 -34.38 15.62
N VAL A 9 15.67 -35.63 15.60
CA VAL A 9 15.98 -36.58 14.52
C VAL A 9 15.26 -36.13 13.26
N VAL A 10 15.91 -35.31 12.44
CA VAL A 10 15.33 -34.66 11.24
C VAL A 10 15.64 -35.55 10.03
N ALA A 11 15.04 -36.73 9.96
CA ALA A 11 15.22 -37.59 8.79
C ALA A 11 14.31 -37.20 7.60
N ASN A 12 13.24 -36.47 7.82
CA ASN A 12 12.19 -36.18 6.83
C ASN A 12 11.63 -34.76 6.87
N ASP A 13 12.17 -33.87 7.73
CA ASP A 13 11.83 -32.44 7.83
C ASP A 13 13.07 -31.59 7.51
N ASP A 14 12.88 -30.33 7.21
CA ASP A 14 13.93 -29.35 6.88
C ASP A 14 14.91 -29.78 5.76
N THR A 15 14.59 -30.81 5.00
CA THR A 15 15.50 -31.42 4.00
C THR A 15 15.87 -30.48 2.85
N ARG A 16 15.19 -29.34 2.71
CA ARG A 16 15.42 -28.30 1.71
C ARG A 16 15.74 -26.93 2.33
N ILE A 17 15.91 -26.88 3.66
CA ILE A 17 16.33 -25.68 4.37
C ILE A 17 17.85 -25.72 4.49
N GLU A 18 18.53 -24.77 3.87
CA GLU A 18 19.98 -24.66 3.92
C GLU A 18 20.45 -24.03 5.24
N LYS A 19 19.72 -22.98 5.69
CA LYS A 19 20.12 -22.21 6.87
C LYS A 19 18.91 -21.52 7.49
N VAL A 20 18.91 -21.41 8.82
CA VAL A 20 17.96 -20.60 9.59
C VAL A 20 18.76 -19.56 10.39
N ASP A 21 18.54 -18.29 10.10
CA ASP A 21 19.11 -17.18 10.86
C ASP A 21 18.02 -16.47 11.69
N GLN A 22 18.42 -15.94 12.83
CA GLN A 22 17.51 -15.19 13.69
C GLN A 22 17.26 -13.78 13.12
N VAL A 23 16.00 -13.41 13.05
CA VAL A 23 15.60 -12.03 12.82
C VAL A 23 15.58 -11.28 14.17
N LEU A 24 15.97 -10.00 14.17
CA LEU A 24 15.81 -9.13 15.35
C LEU A 24 14.33 -9.07 15.73
N PRO A 25 13.98 -9.21 17.02
CA PRO A 25 12.57 -9.08 17.41
C PRO A 25 12.05 -7.68 17.12
N PRO A 26 10.77 -7.53 16.76
CA PRO A 26 10.17 -6.21 16.48
C PRO A 26 10.45 -5.15 17.54
N ILE A 27 10.36 -5.51 18.81
CA ILE A 27 10.60 -4.58 19.94
C ILE A 27 11.97 -3.88 19.86
N ALA A 28 13.02 -4.58 19.42
CA ALA A 28 14.36 -4.00 19.30
C ALA A 28 14.41 -2.84 18.30
N LEU A 29 13.59 -2.91 17.23
CA LEU A 29 13.47 -1.82 16.26
C LEU A 29 12.49 -0.74 16.71
N LEU A 30 11.42 -1.09 17.43
CA LEU A 30 10.49 -0.13 18.01
C LEU A 30 11.19 0.76 19.05
N GLU A 31 12.05 0.18 19.89
CA GLU A 31 12.86 0.94 20.86
C GLU A 31 13.93 1.80 20.19
N LYS A 32 14.56 1.30 19.12
CA LYS A 32 15.62 2.02 18.41
C LYS A 32 15.08 3.18 17.56
N TYR A 33 13.93 3.01 16.96
CA TYR A 33 13.24 4.00 16.12
C TYR A 33 11.77 4.11 16.56
N PRO A 34 11.53 4.70 17.74
CA PRO A 34 10.18 4.90 18.24
C PRO A 34 9.41 5.89 17.37
N ALA A 35 8.11 5.77 17.32
CA ALA A 35 7.28 6.83 16.77
C ALA A 35 7.35 8.06 17.70
N SER A 36 7.68 9.23 17.14
CA SER A 36 7.56 10.49 17.87
C SER A 36 6.08 10.80 18.15
N GLU A 37 5.81 11.69 19.09
CA GLU A 37 4.44 12.16 19.35
C GLU A 37 3.81 12.75 18.09
N HIS A 38 4.60 13.49 17.30
CA HIS A 38 4.16 14.07 16.03
C HIS A 38 3.78 12.97 14.99
N ALA A 39 4.66 12.00 14.76
CA ALA A 39 4.40 10.89 13.85
C ALA A 39 3.19 10.05 14.30
N ALA A 40 3.08 9.74 15.59
CA ALA A 40 1.96 8.99 16.14
C ALA A 40 0.62 9.75 15.99
N ALA A 41 0.61 11.05 16.23
CA ALA A 41 -0.55 11.90 16.01
C ALA A 41 -0.95 11.97 14.53
N LEU A 42 0.03 12.14 13.62
CA LEU A 42 -0.20 12.14 12.18
C LEU A 42 -0.85 10.85 11.71
N VAL A 43 -0.28 9.70 12.08
CA VAL A 43 -0.81 8.39 11.68
C VAL A 43 -2.24 8.20 12.20
N LYS A 44 -2.49 8.53 13.48
CA LYS A 44 -3.81 8.44 14.09
C LYS A 44 -4.83 9.32 13.36
N GLN A 45 -4.47 10.57 13.07
CA GLN A 45 -5.33 11.53 12.38
C GLN A 45 -5.63 11.04 10.95
N THR A 46 -4.60 10.65 10.19
CA THR A 46 -4.78 10.19 8.80
C THR A 46 -5.63 8.91 8.72
N ARG A 47 -5.47 7.97 9.66
CA ARG A 47 -6.35 6.78 9.75
C ARG A 47 -7.81 7.18 9.98
N HIS A 48 -8.06 8.15 10.85
CA HIS A 48 -9.40 8.65 11.11
C HIS A 48 -10.01 9.35 9.89
N GLU A 49 -9.21 10.14 9.18
CA GLU A 49 -9.64 10.81 7.94
C GLU A 49 -9.93 9.80 6.83
N ALA A 50 -9.06 8.79 6.64
CA ALA A 50 -9.29 7.70 5.70
C ALA A 50 -10.58 6.91 6.03
N HIS A 51 -10.81 6.60 7.31
CA HIS A 51 -12.07 6.01 7.77
C HIS A 51 -13.28 6.87 7.38
N ASN A 52 -13.24 8.18 7.65
CA ASN A 52 -14.34 9.07 7.33
C ASN A 52 -14.61 9.16 5.82
N ILE A 53 -13.58 9.16 5.00
CA ILE A 53 -13.70 9.16 3.52
C ILE A 53 -14.33 7.83 3.06
N ILE A 54 -13.84 6.69 3.54
CA ILE A 54 -14.35 5.36 3.20
C ILE A 54 -15.81 5.19 3.63
N HIS A 55 -16.21 5.81 4.74
CA HIS A 55 -17.58 5.75 5.24
C HIS A 55 -18.48 6.92 4.76
N GLY A 56 -18.01 7.72 3.78
CA GLY A 56 -18.78 8.81 3.17
C GLY A 56 -19.10 9.98 4.10
N LYS A 57 -18.38 10.08 5.24
CA LYS A 57 -18.52 11.18 6.22
C LYS A 57 -17.65 12.39 5.87
N ASP A 58 -16.65 12.19 5.02
CA ASP A 58 -15.76 13.19 4.47
C ASP A 58 -15.78 13.07 2.94
N ASP A 59 -15.99 14.17 2.25
CA ASP A 59 -16.13 14.18 0.80
C ASP A 59 -14.82 14.42 0.05
N ARG A 60 -13.69 14.51 0.75
CA ARG A 60 -12.36 14.56 0.14
C ARG A 60 -12.07 13.26 -0.63
N LEU A 61 -11.14 13.35 -1.57
CA LEU A 61 -10.64 12.16 -2.27
C LEU A 61 -9.39 11.64 -1.58
N LEU A 62 -9.34 10.33 -1.27
CA LEU A 62 -8.15 9.67 -0.75
C LEU A 62 -7.16 9.41 -1.89
N VAL A 63 -5.93 9.93 -1.78
CA VAL A 63 -4.91 9.82 -2.82
C VAL A 63 -3.68 9.09 -2.28
N ILE A 64 -3.41 7.90 -2.79
CA ILE A 64 -2.22 7.12 -2.47
C ILE A 64 -1.22 7.29 -3.62
N ILE A 65 -0.17 8.11 -3.43
CA ILE A 65 0.76 8.48 -4.50
C ILE A 65 2.22 8.32 -4.07
N GLY A 66 3.06 7.78 -4.93
CA GLY A 66 4.50 7.65 -4.71
C GLY A 66 5.14 6.51 -5.51
N PRO A 67 6.41 6.20 -5.23
CA PRO A 67 7.17 5.21 -5.99
C PRO A 67 6.50 3.84 -6.06
N CYS A 68 6.69 3.13 -7.17
CA CYS A 68 6.28 1.73 -7.31
C CYS A 68 6.90 0.88 -6.19
N SER A 69 8.19 1.09 -5.92
CA SER A 69 8.92 0.52 -4.78
C SER A 69 10.02 1.47 -4.33
N ILE A 70 10.37 1.38 -3.04
CA ILE A 70 11.49 2.12 -2.46
C ILE A 70 12.75 1.26 -2.56
N HIS A 71 13.76 1.73 -3.27
CA HIS A 71 15.10 1.14 -3.30
C HIS A 71 16.18 2.11 -2.78
N ASP A 72 15.93 3.41 -2.85
CA ASP A 72 16.80 4.48 -2.36
C ASP A 72 16.08 5.32 -1.30
N PRO A 73 16.47 5.20 -0.01
CA PRO A 73 15.89 6.01 1.06
C PRO A 73 16.07 7.52 0.88
N LYS A 74 17.15 7.97 0.23
CA LYS A 74 17.39 9.41 0.00
C LYS A 74 16.40 9.97 -1.00
N ALA A 75 16.19 9.27 -2.10
CA ALA A 75 15.19 9.65 -3.09
C ALA A 75 13.76 9.63 -2.50
N ALA A 76 13.47 8.69 -1.59
CA ALA A 76 12.18 8.63 -0.89
C ALA A 76 11.96 9.84 0.03
N ILE A 77 12.97 10.27 0.77
CA ILE A 77 12.92 11.48 1.61
C ILE A 77 12.76 12.75 0.75
N GLU A 78 13.47 12.83 -0.37
CA GLU A 78 13.30 13.95 -1.30
C GLU A 78 11.88 14.00 -1.86
N TYR A 79 11.32 12.84 -2.25
CA TYR A 79 9.94 12.74 -2.71
C TYR A 79 8.96 13.21 -1.63
N ALA A 80 9.14 12.76 -0.38
CA ALA A 80 8.32 13.20 0.75
C ALA A 80 8.39 14.72 0.98
N ASN A 81 9.59 15.30 0.91
CA ASN A 81 9.76 16.76 1.05
C ASN A 81 9.05 17.55 -0.06
N ARG A 82 9.04 17.03 -1.29
CA ARG A 82 8.28 17.66 -2.40
C ARG A 82 6.77 17.45 -2.25
N LEU A 83 6.33 16.31 -1.72
CA LEU A 83 4.91 15.99 -1.54
C LEU A 83 4.25 16.78 -0.41
N LYS A 84 4.99 17.08 0.66
CA LYS A 84 4.50 17.80 1.83
C LYS A 84 3.78 19.13 1.50
N PRO A 85 4.35 20.06 0.73
CA PRO A 85 3.66 21.31 0.38
C PRO A 85 2.41 21.10 -0.48
N LEU A 86 2.38 20.05 -1.32
CA LEU A 86 1.18 19.73 -2.11
C LEU A 86 0.07 19.14 -1.25
N ARG A 87 0.44 18.31 -0.24
CA ARG A 87 -0.50 17.81 0.75
C ARG A 87 -1.18 18.97 1.50
N GLU A 88 -0.42 19.94 1.97
CA GLU A 88 -0.98 21.11 2.65
C GLU A 88 -1.83 21.99 1.70
N LYS A 89 -1.38 22.17 0.46
CA LYS A 89 -2.07 22.98 -0.56
C LYS A 89 -3.46 22.44 -0.90
N TYR A 90 -3.60 21.10 -0.96
CA TYR A 90 -4.84 20.44 -1.40
C TYR A 90 -5.64 19.79 -0.28
N LYS A 91 -5.28 20.01 0.98
CA LYS A 91 -5.88 19.36 2.16
C LYS A 91 -7.40 19.48 2.27
N ASP A 92 -7.99 20.52 1.69
CA ASP A 92 -9.45 20.75 1.73
C ASP A 92 -10.21 19.87 0.72
N SER A 93 -9.52 19.28 -0.25
CA SER A 93 -10.11 18.44 -1.30
C SER A 93 -9.53 17.04 -1.39
N LEU A 94 -8.27 16.87 -0.96
CA LEU A 94 -7.54 15.60 -1.03
C LEU A 94 -6.97 15.22 0.34
N GLU A 95 -7.07 13.94 0.69
CA GLU A 95 -6.23 13.35 1.72
C GLU A 95 -5.12 12.57 1.03
N ILE A 96 -3.88 13.11 1.07
CA ILE A 96 -2.74 12.57 0.34
C ILE A 96 -1.85 11.75 1.27
N ILE A 97 -1.63 10.48 0.93
CA ILE A 97 -0.77 9.54 1.65
C ILE A 97 0.33 9.06 0.69
N MET A 98 1.59 9.08 1.13
CA MET A 98 2.72 8.65 0.31
C MET A 98 2.80 7.13 0.23
N ARG A 99 2.94 6.58 -0.98
CA ARG A 99 3.31 5.16 -1.18
C ARG A 99 4.75 4.93 -0.72
N VAL A 100 4.92 4.05 0.25
CA VAL A 100 6.23 3.62 0.78
C VAL A 100 6.28 2.08 0.76
N TYR A 101 6.41 1.52 -0.44
CA TYR A 101 6.38 0.08 -0.66
C TYR A 101 7.79 -0.50 -0.60
N PHE A 102 8.04 -1.31 0.41
CA PHE A 102 9.35 -1.95 0.67
C PHE A 102 9.47 -3.36 0.11
N GLU A 103 8.35 -3.97 -0.22
CA GLU A 103 8.26 -5.34 -0.68
C GLU A 103 7.52 -5.39 -2.01
N LYS A 104 7.93 -6.30 -2.88
CA LYS A 104 7.33 -6.47 -4.21
C LYS A 104 6.96 -7.92 -4.45
N PRO A 105 5.67 -8.21 -4.75
CA PRO A 105 5.27 -9.55 -5.16
C PRO A 105 5.88 -9.85 -6.53
N ARG A 106 6.55 -11.00 -6.65
CA ARG A 106 7.16 -11.44 -7.90
C ARG A 106 6.41 -12.67 -8.43
N THR A 107 6.10 -12.65 -9.72
CA THR A 107 5.43 -13.79 -10.37
C THR A 107 6.36 -15.01 -10.47
N THR A 108 7.66 -14.75 -10.70
CA THR A 108 8.69 -15.79 -10.73
C THR A 108 9.81 -15.43 -9.74
N VAL A 109 10.95 -14.98 -10.23
CA VAL A 109 12.10 -14.53 -9.42
C VAL A 109 12.41 -13.06 -9.71
N GLY A 110 13.18 -12.42 -8.83
CA GLY A 110 13.62 -11.05 -8.96
C GLY A 110 13.75 -10.37 -7.61
N TRP A 111 14.24 -9.15 -7.60
CA TRP A 111 14.37 -8.35 -6.38
C TRP A 111 13.02 -8.22 -5.65
N LYS A 112 12.99 -8.69 -4.41
CA LYS A 112 11.77 -8.75 -3.57
C LYS A 112 11.50 -7.48 -2.79
N GLY A 113 12.38 -6.49 -2.87
CA GLY A 113 12.23 -5.21 -2.19
C GLY A 113 13.33 -4.89 -1.18
N LEU A 114 13.28 -3.68 -0.64
CA LEU A 114 14.30 -3.12 0.26
C LEU A 114 14.47 -3.94 1.55
N ILE A 115 13.41 -4.50 2.09
CA ILE A 115 13.50 -5.33 3.31
C ILE A 115 14.28 -6.60 3.03
N ASN A 116 14.05 -7.24 1.89
CA ASN A 116 14.66 -8.52 1.56
C ASN A 116 16.12 -8.39 1.10
N ASP A 117 16.41 -7.40 0.25
CA ASP A 117 17.76 -7.16 -0.28
C ASP A 117 18.04 -5.65 -0.39
N PRO A 118 18.38 -5.01 0.76
CA PRO A 118 18.54 -3.55 0.84
C PRO A 118 19.71 -2.99 0.03
N TYR A 119 20.69 -3.85 -0.32
CA TYR A 119 21.91 -3.43 -1.00
C TYR A 119 21.93 -3.79 -2.48
N LEU A 120 20.88 -4.41 -3.01
CA LEU A 120 20.72 -4.80 -4.42
C LEU A 120 21.89 -5.71 -4.90
N ASN A 121 22.37 -6.60 -4.03
CA ASN A 121 23.57 -7.40 -4.27
C ASN A 121 23.40 -8.88 -3.86
N ASP A 122 22.15 -9.34 -3.72
CA ASP A 122 21.76 -10.70 -3.37
C ASP A 122 22.36 -11.22 -2.04
N THR A 123 22.71 -10.31 -1.14
CA THR A 123 23.20 -10.70 0.21
C THR A 123 22.06 -10.96 1.19
N TYR A 124 20.84 -10.58 0.85
CA TYR A 124 19.61 -10.83 1.62
C TYR A 124 19.73 -10.47 3.10
N ARG A 125 20.29 -9.30 3.40
CA ARG A 125 20.50 -8.81 4.77
C ARG A 125 19.21 -8.24 5.36
N LEU A 126 18.22 -9.11 5.59
CA LEU A 126 16.87 -8.73 6.02
C LEU A 126 16.85 -7.89 7.30
N ASN A 127 17.71 -8.19 8.27
CA ASN A 127 17.81 -7.38 9.49
C ASN A 127 18.23 -5.92 9.21
N ASP A 128 19.06 -5.69 8.21
CA ASP A 128 19.43 -4.33 7.79
C ASP A 128 18.28 -3.69 7.02
N GLY A 129 17.60 -4.46 6.14
CA GLY A 129 16.42 -4.01 5.41
C GLY A 129 15.30 -3.54 6.34
N LEU A 130 14.99 -4.31 7.39
CA LEU A 130 14.00 -3.93 8.41
C LEU A 130 14.39 -2.65 9.16
N ARG A 131 15.69 -2.48 9.50
CA ARG A 131 16.18 -1.25 10.14
C ARG A 131 16.02 -0.04 9.22
N ILE A 132 16.43 -0.17 7.96
CA ILE A 132 16.35 0.90 6.96
C ILE A 132 14.88 1.27 6.72
N ALA A 133 14.01 0.29 6.53
CA ALA A 133 12.59 0.51 6.30
C ALA A 133 11.91 1.23 7.46
N ARG A 134 12.12 0.77 8.70
CA ARG A 134 11.54 1.41 9.87
C ARG A 134 12.07 2.83 10.10
N LYS A 135 13.40 3.03 9.96
CA LYS A 135 14.00 4.37 10.06
C LYS A 135 13.41 5.33 9.03
N LEU A 136 13.27 4.88 7.78
CA LEU A 136 12.72 5.71 6.72
C LEU A 136 11.24 6.07 6.99
N LEU A 137 10.44 5.14 7.49
CA LEU A 137 9.05 5.42 7.89
C LEU A 137 8.98 6.44 9.02
N SER A 138 9.86 6.32 10.04
CA SER A 138 9.98 7.31 11.11
C SER A 138 10.26 8.70 10.52
N ASP A 139 11.27 8.81 9.65
CA ASP A 139 11.67 10.08 9.05
C ASP A 139 10.55 10.71 8.18
N ILE A 140 9.87 9.91 7.36
CA ILE A 140 8.77 10.39 6.49
C ILE A 140 7.59 10.89 7.33
N ASN A 141 7.19 10.13 8.37
CA ASN A 141 6.09 10.54 9.23
C ASN A 141 6.46 11.77 10.09
N ASP A 142 7.71 11.88 10.55
CA ASP A 142 8.20 13.07 11.26
C ASP A 142 8.26 14.32 10.37
N LEU A 143 8.43 14.17 9.06
CA LEU A 143 8.27 15.26 8.09
C LEU A 143 6.80 15.74 7.98
N GLY A 144 5.83 15.01 8.50
CA GLY A 144 4.40 15.30 8.36
C GLY A 144 3.77 14.71 7.08
N VAL A 145 4.37 13.66 6.51
CA VAL A 145 3.85 12.93 5.35
C VAL A 145 3.43 11.54 5.80
N PRO A 146 2.13 11.19 5.81
CA PRO A 146 1.67 9.86 6.19
C PRO A 146 2.05 8.82 5.14
N SER A 147 2.25 7.58 5.58
CA SER A 147 2.77 6.48 4.76
C SER A 147 1.74 5.40 4.50
N ALA A 148 1.76 4.86 3.26
CA ALA A 148 0.98 3.71 2.82
C ALA A 148 1.90 2.59 2.35
N GLY A 149 1.56 1.33 2.64
CA GLY A 149 2.35 0.16 2.25
C GLY A 149 1.52 -0.96 1.64
N GLU A 150 2.18 -1.98 1.10
CA GLU A 150 1.59 -3.27 0.75
C GLU A 150 2.05 -4.31 1.77
N PHE A 151 1.12 -5.12 2.26
CA PHE A 151 1.43 -6.19 3.20
C PHE A 151 1.54 -7.52 2.46
N LEU A 152 2.75 -8.08 2.42
CA LEU A 152 3.05 -9.32 1.69
C LEU A 152 3.31 -10.53 2.60
N ASP A 153 3.83 -10.32 3.80
CA ASP A 153 4.02 -11.37 4.77
C ASP A 153 3.36 -11.07 6.13
N MET A 154 3.32 -12.08 7.01
CA MET A 154 2.64 -12.01 8.29
C MET A 154 3.48 -11.41 9.42
N ILE A 155 4.79 -11.24 9.22
CA ILE A 155 5.76 -10.83 10.25
C ILE A 155 6.17 -9.38 10.09
N THR A 156 6.46 -8.93 8.86
CA THR A 156 6.86 -7.55 8.54
C THR A 156 5.93 -6.48 9.15
N PRO A 157 4.58 -6.66 9.19
CA PRO A 157 3.71 -5.69 9.85
C PRO A 157 4.04 -5.41 11.32
N GLN A 158 4.60 -6.39 12.04
CA GLN A 158 4.99 -6.20 13.44
C GLN A 158 6.11 -5.15 13.61
N TYR A 159 6.89 -4.90 12.56
CA TYR A 159 7.99 -3.93 12.55
C TYR A 159 7.59 -2.54 12.08
N VAL A 160 6.54 -2.42 11.27
CA VAL A 160 6.27 -1.19 10.52
C VAL A 160 4.83 -0.68 10.58
N ALA A 161 3.86 -1.49 11.02
CA ALA A 161 2.43 -1.15 10.93
C ALA A 161 2.03 0.06 11.77
N ASP A 162 2.77 0.39 12.82
CA ASP A 162 2.53 1.58 13.66
C ASP A 162 2.77 2.90 12.91
N PHE A 163 3.55 2.89 11.82
CA PHE A 163 3.76 4.04 10.92
C PHE A 163 2.86 4.04 9.69
N MET A 164 2.08 2.98 9.44
CA MET A 164 1.24 2.89 8.25
C MET A 164 -0.13 3.51 8.50
N SER A 165 -0.49 4.48 7.69
CA SER A 165 -1.82 5.12 7.72
C SER A 165 -2.83 4.40 6.85
N TRP A 166 -2.37 3.67 5.83
CA TRP A 166 -3.17 2.89 4.89
C TRP A 166 -2.37 1.70 4.36
N GLY A 167 -3.04 0.62 3.98
CA GLY A 167 -2.39 -0.56 3.46
C GLY A 167 -3.11 -1.20 2.28
N ALA A 168 -2.38 -1.95 1.45
CA ALA A 168 -2.92 -2.72 0.34
C ALA A 168 -2.66 -4.21 0.50
N ILE A 169 -3.58 -5.03 -0.02
CA ILE A 169 -3.37 -6.43 -0.37
C ILE A 169 -3.37 -6.52 -1.90
N GLY A 170 -2.28 -7.02 -2.45
CA GLY A 170 -2.07 -7.10 -3.90
C GLY A 170 -2.97 -8.11 -4.61
N ALA A 171 -3.11 -7.99 -5.94
CA ALA A 171 -3.96 -8.86 -6.73
C ALA A 171 -3.59 -10.36 -6.66
N ARG A 172 -2.30 -10.68 -6.39
CA ARG A 172 -1.83 -12.07 -6.25
C ARG A 172 -2.07 -12.66 -4.86
N THR A 173 -2.37 -11.81 -3.87
CA THR A 173 -2.55 -12.20 -2.46
C THR A 173 -3.97 -11.99 -1.95
N THR A 174 -4.85 -11.35 -2.71
CA THR A 174 -6.26 -11.14 -2.36
C THR A 174 -7.03 -12.46 -2.11
N GLU A 175 -6.67 -13.56 -2.79
CA GLU A 175 -7.26 -14.89 -2.56
C GLU A 175 -6.71 -15.58 -1.31
N SER A 176 -5.58 -15.15 -0.78
CA SER A 176 -4.88 -15.81 0.31
C SER A 176 -5.62 -15.62 1.64
N GLN A 177 -5.96 -16.72 2.31
CA GLN A 177 -6.59 -16.71 3.62
C GLN A 177 -5.74 -15.95 4.64
N VAL A 178 -4.45 -16.19 4.70
CA VAL A 178 -3.57 -15.55 5.70
C VAL A 178 -3.50 -14.02 5.53
N HIS A 179 -3.61 -13.51 4.31
CA HIS A 179 -3.65 -12.06 4.06
C HIS A 179 -4.99 -11.44 4.46
N ARG A 180 -6.10 -12.17 4.32
CA ARG A 180 -7.43 -11.73 4.80
C ARG A 180 -7.47 -11.71 6.33
N GLU A 181 -6.92 -12.73 6.97
CA GLU A 181 -6.75 -12.80 8.43
C GLU A 181 -5.86 -11.66 8.94
N LEU A 182 -4.71 -11.40 8.28
CA LEU A 182 -3.85 -10.27 8.60
C LEU A 182 -4.62 -8.95 8.52
N ALA A 183 -5.33 -8.70 7.42
CA ALA A 183 -6.08 -7.47 7.20
C ALA A 183 -7.14 -7.23 8.28
N SER A 184 -7.75 -8.29 8.82
CA SER A 184 -8.74 -8.21 9.91
C SER A 184 -8.18 -7.62 11.22
N GLY A 185 -6.86 -7.64 11.38
CA GLY A 185 -6.16 -7.15 12.58
C GLY A 185 -5.35 -5.88 12.38
N LEU A 186 -5.21 -5.39 11.16
CA LEU A 186 -4.48 -4.15 10.90
C LEU A 186 -5.23 -2.94 11.43
N SER A 187 -4.49 -1.98 11.98
CA SER A 187 -5.05 -0.77 12.59
C SER A 187 -5.26 0.37 11.57
N CYS A 188 -5.11 0.10 10.29
CA CYS A 188 -5.33 1.05 9.20
C CYS A 188 -6.36 0.49 8.21
N ALA A 189 -6.89 1.36 7.37
CA ALA A 189 -7.72 0.94 6.23
C ALA A 189 -6.91 0.05 5.27
N VAL A 190 -7.57 -0.97 4.69
CA VAL A 190 -6.93 -1.94 3.80
C VAL A 190 -7.70 -2.07 2.49
N GLY A 191 -7.01 -1.76 1.39
CA GLY A 191 -7.54 -1.94 0.05
C GLY A 191 -7.17 -3.31 -0.54
N PHE A 192 -8.17 -4.08 -1.00
CA PHE A 192 -7.99 -5.34 -1.71
C PHE A 192 -8.07 -5.10 -3.21
N LYS A 193 -6.97 -5.38 -3.94
CA LYS A 193 -6.98 -5.31 -5.41
C LYS A 193 -7.82 -6.44 -6.00
N ASN A 194 -8.58 -6.15 -7.05
CA ASN A 194 -9.22 -7.20 -7.85
C ASN A 194 -8.17 -8.16 -8.44
N ALA A 195 -8.59 -9.39 -8.74
CA ALA A 195 -7.71 -10.43 -9.27
C ALA A 195 -6.99 -10.00 -10.56
N THR A 196 -5.88 -10.65 -10.89
CA THR A 196 -5.08 -10.35 -12.09
C THR A 196 -5.86 -10.51 -13.39
N ASN A 197 -6.84 -11.42 -13.43
CA ASN A 197 -7.75 -11.61 -14.56
C ASN A 197 -8.87 -10.55 -14.66
N GLY A 198 -8.94 -9.60 -13.71
CA GLY A 198 -9.96 -8.57 -13.64
C GLY A 198 -11.17 -8.92 -12.75
N GLY A 199 -11.23 -10.13 -12.19
CA GLY A 199 -12.35 -10.58 -11.35
C GLY A 199 -12.44 -9.79 -10.04
N VAL A 200 -13.63 -9.22 -9.77
CA VAL A 200 -13.88 -8.39 -8.57
C VAL A 200 -14.43 -9.22 -7.41
N LYS A 201 -15.10 -10.34 -7.71
CA LYS A 201 -15.72 -11.19 -6.67
C LYS A 201 -14.72 -11.60 -5.58
N VAL A 202 -13.48 -11.92 -5.96
CA VAL A 202 -12.45 -12.32 -5.00
C VAL A 202 -12.11 -11.21 -3.99
N ALA A 203 -12.15 -9.95 -4.41
CA ALA A 203 -11.94 -8.80 -3.52
C ALA A 203 -13.15 -8.58 -2.60
N LEU A 204 -14.39 -8.78 -3.09
CA LEU A 204 -15.60 -8.75 -2.26
C LEU A 204 -15.57 -9.84 -1.18
N ASP A 205 -15.21 -11.07 -1.56
CA ASP A 205 -15.06 -12.18 -0.62
C ASP A 205 -13.96 -11.89 0.42
N ALA A 206 -12.86 -11.25 -0.01
CA ALA A 206 -11.75 -10.89 0.88
C ALA A 206 -12.16 -9.82 1.90
N ILE A 207 -12.91 -8.80 1.50
CA ILE A 207 -13.47 -7.79 2.41
C ILE A 207 -14.39 -8.46 3.43
N GLY A 208 -15.31 -9.30 2.98
CA GLY A 208 -16.23 -10.02 3.87
C GLY A 208 -15.49 -10.89 4.89
N ALA A 209 -14.38 -11.52 4.50
CA ALA A 209 -13.54 -12.26 5.44
C ALA A 209 -12.82 -11.32 6.41
N ALA A 210 -12.19 -10.23 5.91
CA ALA A 210 -11.40 -9.33 6.74
C ALA A 210 -12.23 -8.48 7.73
N GLU A 211 -13.51 -8.26 7.46
CA GLU A 211 -14.46 -7.61 8.38
C GLU A 211 -14.80 -8.50 9.59
N ALA A 212 -14.61 -9.80 9.50
CA ALA A 212 -14.87 -10.75 10.59
C ALA A 212 -13.68 -10.91 11.54
N PRO A 213 -13.94 -11.30 12.82
CA PRO A 213 -12.87 -11.71 13.74
C PRO A 213 -12.19 -13.01 13.28
N HIS A 214 -10.87 -13.11 13.50
CA HIS A 214 -10.07 -14.29 13.16
C HIS A 214 -9.13 -14.68 14.29
N TYR A 215 -8.69 -15.97 14.24
CA TYR A 215 -7.64 -16.52 15.09
C TYR A 215 -6.59 -17.18 14.17
N PHE A 216 -5.33 -16.75 14.26
CA PHE A 216 -4.27 -17.26 13.40
C PHE A 216 -2.89 -17.19 14.08
N LEU A 217 -1.91 -17.89 13.51
CA LEU A 217 -0.55 -17.91 14.01
C LEU A 217 0.24 -16.72 13.46
N SER A 218 0.92 -16.01 14.35
CA SER A 218 1.84 -14.92 14.02
C SER A 218 2.90 -14.79 15.11
N VAL A 219 3.56 -13.64 15.22
CA VAL A 219 4.55 -13.34 16.23
C VAL A 219 4.16 -12.13 17.07
N THR A 220 4.58 -12.12 18.33
CA THR A 220 4.47 -10.95 19.21
C THR A 220 5.51 -9.89 18.85
N LYS A 221 5.39 -8.69 19.45
CA LYS A 221 6.45 -7.66 19.37
C LYS A 221 7.80 -8.14 19.95
N PHE A 222 7.79 -9.14 20.81
CA PHE A 222 9.01 -9.77 21.36
C PHE A 222 9.58 -10.89 20.48
N GLY A 223 8.97 -11.17 19.31
CA GLY A 223 9.44 -12.19 18.37
C GLY A 223 9.03 -13.62 18.73
N HIS A 224 8.15 -13.82 19.71
CA HIS A 224 7.66 -15.15 20.09
C HIS A 224 6.45 -15.53 19.23
N SER A 225 6.39 -16.78 18.81
CA SER A 225 5.21 -17.35 18.16
C SER A 225 3.98 -17.18 19.04
N ALA A 226 2.87 -16.79 18.45
CA ALA A 226 1.64 -16.46 19.17
C ALA A 226 0.38 -16.82 18.38
N ILE A 227 -0.72 -17.02 19.09
CA ILE A 227 -2.07 -17.01 18.53
C ILE A 227 -2.56 -15.56 18.60
N VAL A 228 -2.86 -14.99 17.45
CA VAL A 228 -3.44 -13.65 17.34
C VAL A 228 -4.95 -13.77 17.18
N SER A 229 -5.70 -12.99 17.97
CA SER A 229 -7.14 -12.84 17.86
C SER A 229 -7.47 -11.43 17.42
N THR A 230 -8.24 -11.27 16.35
CA THR A 230 -8.62 -9.98 15.76
C THR A 230 -10.09 -9.66 16.00
N LYS A 231 -10.47 -8.39 15.75
CA LYS A 231 -11.86 -7.93 15.88
C LYS A 231 -12.56 -7.80 14.53
N GLY A 232 -11.83 -7.93 13.43
CA GLY A 232 -12.27 -7.51 12.10
C GLY A 232 -11.88 -6.06 11.80
N ASN A 233 -11.88 -5.72 10.51
CA ASN A 233 -11.49 -4.40 9.99
C ASN A 233 -12.59 -3.88 9.06
N GLU A 234 -13.39 -2.93 9.55
CA GLU A 234 -14.50 -2.31 8.83
C GLU A 234 -14.07 -1.35 7.71
N ASP A 235 -12.78 -0.98 7.66
CA ASP A 235 -12.22 -0.05 6.67
C ASP A 235 -11.63 -0.76 5.44
N CYS A 236 -12.01 -2.04 5.23
CA CYS A 236 -11.62 -2.78 4.04
C CYS A 236 -12.44 -2.33 2.82
N HIS A 237 -11.77 -2.20 1.67
CA HIS A 237 -12.39 -1.71 0.44
C HIS A 237 -11.76 -2.30 -0.82
N ILE A 238 -12.41 -2.11 -1.98
CA ILE A 238 -11.93 -2.59 -3.28
C ILE A 238 -11.04 -1.58 -3.95
N ILE A 239 -9.95 -2.08 -4.58
CA ILE A 239 -9.12 -1.34 -5.53
C ILE A 239 -9.29 -1.96 -6.92
N LEU A 240 -9.73 -1.17 -7.89
CA LEU A 240 -9.78 -1.56 -9.29
C LEU A 240 -8.44 -1.26 -9.96
N ARG A 241 -7.79 -2.32 -10.48
CA ARG A 241 -6.44 -2.23 -11.10
C ARG A 241 -6.40 -2.70 -12.56
N GLY A 242 -7.61 -2.94 -13.16
CA GLY A 242 -7.74 -3.61 -14.44
C GLY A 242 -7.45 -5.11 -14.37
N GLY A 243 -7.37 -5.76 -15.50
CA GLY A 243 -7.11 -7.20 -15.61
C GLY A 243 -6.73 -7.62 -17.02
N ASP A 244 -6.68 -8.93 -17.27
CA ASP A 244 -6.30 -9.50 -18.57
C ASP A 244 -7.24 -9.06 -19.71
N LYS A 245 -8.48 -8.70 -19.38
CA LYS A 245 -9.47 -8.19 -20.35
C LYS A 245 -9.32 -6.70 -20.65
N GLY A 246 -8.43 -6.00 -19.93
CA GLY A 246 -8.18 -4.57 -20.08
C GLY A 246 -8.46 -3.75 -18.82
N PRO A 247 -8.53 -2.41 -18.97
CA PRO A 247 -8.88 -1.48 -17.91
C PRO A 247 -10.28 -1.70 -17.32
N ASN A 248 -10.51 -1.24 -16.07
CA ASN A 248 -11.80 -1.28 -15.39
C ASN A 248 -12.10 -0.02 -14.56
N PHE A 249 -11.67 1.14 -15.07
CA PHE A 249 -11.83 2.43 -14.39
C PHE A 249 -12.92 3.33 -14.98
N ASN A 250 -13.44 3.01 -16.17
CA ASN A 250 -14.47 3.83 -16.80
C ASN A 250 -15.79 3.80 -16.02
N ALA A 251 -16.68 4.75 -16.28
CA ALA A 251 -17.93 4.92 -15.52
C ALA A 251 -18.84 3.68 -15.53
N GLU A 252 -18.87 2.92 -16.64
CA GLU A 252 -19.71 1.71 -16.76
C GLU A 252 -19.16 0.58 -15.87
N ASP A 253 -17.83 0.34 -15.92
CA ASP A 253 -17.19 -0.67 -15.07
C ASP A 253 -17.30 -0.30 -13.59
N VAL A 254 -17.08 0.96 -13.24
CA VAL A 254 -17.23 1.46 -11.86
C VAL A 254 -18.67 1.25 -11.37
N ALA A 255 -19.66 1.65 -12.16
CA ALA A 255 -21.09 1.49 -11.79
C ALA A 255 -21.46 0.02 -11.60
N LYS A 256 -20.98 -0.88 -12.46
CA LYS A 256 -21.19 -2.32 -12.34
C LYS A 256 -20.62 -2.89 -11.04
N VAL A 257 -19.37 -2.53 -10.71
CA VAL A 257 -18.74 -2.98 -9.48
C VAL A 257 -19.45 -2.40 -8.25
N CYS A 258 -19.82 -1.13 -8.28
CA CYS A 258 -20.57 -0.50 -7.20
C CYS A 258 -21.93 -1.17 -6.97
N ALA A 259 -22.64 -1.60 -8.03
CA ALA A 259 -23.87 -2.37 -7.89
C ALA A 259 -23.64 -3.73 -7.21
N ASP A 260 -22.53 -4.40 -7.45
CA ASP A 260 -22.21 -5.66 -6.77
C ASP A 260 -21.79 -5.42 -5.29
N ILE A 261 -21.10 -4.32 -4.99
CA ILE A 261 -20.78 -3.89 -3.62
C ILE A 261 -22.09 -3.61 -2.85
N GLU A 262 -23.04 -2.87 -3.45
CA GLU A 262 -24.33 -2.53 -2.85
C GLU A 262 -25.17 -3.77 -2.54
N LYS A 263 -25.22 -4.75 -3.45
CA LYS A 263 -25.86 -6.05 -3.20
C LYS A 263 -25.27 -6.80 -2.01
N SER A 264 -24.01 -6.56 -1.69
CA SER A 264 -23.36 -7.13 -0.50
C SER A 264 -23.63 -6.35 0.81
N GLY A 265 -24.45 -5.29 0.75
CA GLY A 265 -24.83 -4.46 1.89
C GLY A 265 -23.79 -3.42 2.29
N ARG A 266 -22.83 -3.10 1.40
CA ARG A 266 -21.76 -2.13 1.64
C ARG A 266 -21.95 -0.84 0.87
N ILE A 267 -21.21 0.20 1.25
CA ILE A 267 -21.23 1.49 0.55
C ILE A 267 -20.68 1.29 -0.87
N PRO A 268 -21.46 1.65 -1.93
CA PRO A 268 -21.10 1.36 -3.32
C PRO A 268 -20.05 2.34 -3.86
N HIS A 269 -18.80 2.15 -3.45
CA HIS A 269 -17.68 2.95 -3.93
C HIS A 269 -16.38 2.14 -4.00
N VAL A 270 -15.42 2.64 -4.77
CA VAL A 270 -14.15 1.98 -5.07
C VAL A 270 -12.97 2.96 -5.04
N MET A 271 -11.77 2.43 -4.88
CA MET A 271 -10.52 3.10 -5.21
C MET A 271 -10.05 2.67 -6.61
N ILE A 272 -9.51 3.59 -7.40
CA ILE A 272 -8.97 3.30 -8.73
C ILE A 272 -7.45 3.36 -8.70
N ASP A 273 -6.80 2.26 -9.05
CA ASP A 273 -5.36 2.21 -9.31
C ASP A 273 -5.10 2.64 -10.76
N PHE A 274 -4.43 3.78 -10.95
CA PHE A 274 -4.16 4.35 -12.27
C PHE A 274 -3.10 3.59 -13.05
N SER A 275 -2.26 2.83 -12.36
CA SER A 275 -1.20 2.02 -12.95
C SER A 275 -1.68 0.63 -13.39
N HIS A 276 -0.76 -0.33 -13.53
CA HIS A 276 -1.03 -1.74 -13.84
C HIS A 276 -1.81 -1.94 -15.14
N ALA A 277 -2.90 -2.72 -15.13
CA ALA A 277 -3.66 -2.97 -16.34
C ALA A 277 -4.57 -1.79 -16.72
N ASN A 278 -4.90 -0.90 -15.80
CA ASN A 278 -5.64 0.33 -16.11
C ASN A 278 -4.86 1.27 -17.04
N SER A 279 -3.54 1.35 -16.89
CA SER A 279 -2.66 2.07 -17.82
C SER A 279 -2.09 1.19 -18.93
N CYS A 280 -2.54 -0.06 -19.09
CA CYS A 280 -1.94 -1.04 -20.00
C CYS A 280 -0.41 -1.17 -19.80
N LYS A 281 0.08 -1.01 -18.57
CA LYS A 281 1.51 -0.96 -18.19
C LYS A 281 2.32 0.14 -18.89
N GLN A 282 1.66 1.16 -19.41
CA GLN A 282 2.27 2.36 -20.00
C GLN A 282 2.12 3.51 -19.02
N PHE A 283 3.18 3.84 -18.30
CA PHE A 283 3.11 4.76 -17.15
C PHE A 283 2.48 6.13 -17.48
N LYS A 284 2.72 6.69 -18.67
CA LYS A 284 2.10 7.96 -19.11
C LYS A 284 0.58 7.87 -19.22
N LYS A 285 0.02 6.70 -19.49
CA LYS A 285 -1.44 6.50 -19.51
C LYS A 285 -2.11 6.64 -18.16
N GLN A 286 -1.36 6.69 -17.06
CA GLN A 286 -1.92 7.10 -15.78
C GLN A 286 -2.55 8.50 -15.84
N MET A 287 -2.05 9.38 -16.71
CA MET A 287 -2.64 10.72 -16.94
C MET A 287 -3.99 10.64 -17.67
N ASP A 288 -4.14 9.70 -18.64
CA ASP A 288 -5.41 9.47 -19.32
C ASP A 288 -6.45 8.90 -18.36
N VAL A 289 -6.04 7.94 -17.51
CA VAL A 289 -6.89 7.38 -16.45
C VAL A 289 -7.32 8.49 -15.47
N CYS A 290 -6.38 9.36 -15.08
CA CYS A 290 -6.67 10.51 -14.24
C CYS A 290 -7.73 11.42 -14.85
N GLN A 291 -7.61 11.75 -16.13
CA GLN A 291 -8.55 12.63 -16.83
C GLN A 291 -9.96 12.04 -16.84
N ASP A 292 -10.11 10.72 -17.11
CA ASP A 292 -11.42 10.04 -17.10
C ASP A 292 -12.03 10.05 -15.70
N VAL A 293 -11.24 9.64 -14.68
CA VAL A 293 -11.68 9.63 -13.28
C VAL A 293 -12.05 11.04 -12.79
N CYS A 294 -11.29 12.08 -13.16
CA CYS A 294 -11.63 13.45 -12.87
C CYS A 294 -12.97 13.87 -13.49
N ASN A 295 -13.24 13.46 -14.72
CA ASN A 295 -14.52 13.75 -15.39
C ASN A 295 -15.69 13.09 -14.65
N GLN A 296 -15.52 11.82 -14.22
CA GLN A 296 -16.55 11.12 -13.43
C GLN A 296 -16.80 11.84 -12.10
N ILE A 297 -15.75 12.21 -11.36
CA ILE A 297 -15.87 12.90 -10.08
C ILE A 297 -16.53 14.27 -10.30
N ALA A 298 -16.05 15.07 -11.25
CA ALA A 298 -16.55 16.42 -11.52
C ALA A 298 -18.03 16.44 -11.96
N SER A 299 -18.52 15.35 -12.59
CA SER A 299 -19.94 15.20 -12.95
C SER A 299 -20.86 14.87 -11.75
N GLY A 300 -20.32 14.73 -10.54
CA GLY A 300 -21.09 14.49 -9.32
C GLY A 300 -21.00 13.08 -8.77
N SER A 301 -20.26 12.15 -9.43
CA SER A 301 -20.11 10.78 -8.95
C SER A 301 -19.47 10.72 -7.56
N LYS A 302 -20.05 9.94 -6.66
CA LYS A 302 -19.52 9.58 -5.34
C LYS A 302 -19.00 8.14 -5.30
N GLN A 303 -19.01 7.43 -6.44
CA GLN A 303 -18.61 6.04 -6.54
C GLN A 303 -17.10 5.85 -6.50
N ILE A 304 -16.30 6.92 -6.67
CA ILE A 304 -14.84 6.89 -6.54
C ILE A 304 -14.48 7.72 -5.31
N PHE A 305 -14.06 7.04 -4.23
CA PHE A 305 -13.62 7.71 -3.00
C PHE A 305 -12.11 7.87 -2.91
N GLY A 306 -11.35 7.17 -3.75
CA GLY A 306 -9.90 7.22 -3.71
C GLY A 306 -9.23 6.77 -5.00
N VAL A 307 -7.97 7.13 -5.11
CA VAL A 307 -7.10 6.80 -6.26
C VAL A 307 -5.70 6.38 -5.79
N MET A 308 -5.04 5.53 -6.59
CA MET A 308 -3.66 5.12 -6.37
C MET A 308 -2.82 5.41 -7.61
N VAL A 309 -1.62 5.98 -7.41
CA VAL A 309 -0.76 6.48 -8.49
C VAL A 309 0.68 6.04 -8.27
N GLU A 310 1.31 5.47 -9.28
CA GLU A 310 2.75 5.18 -9.28
C GLU A 310 3.54 6.36 -9.88
N SER A 311 4.24 7.07 -9.00
CA SER A 311 4.96 8.31 -9.26
C SER A 311 6.34 8.29 -8.63
N HIS A 312 7.35 8.87 -9.29
CA HIS A 312 8.67 9.08 -8.72
C HIS A 312 9.24 10.45 -9.12
N LEU A 313 10.45 10.78 -8.64
CA LEU A 313 11.13 12.03 -8.99
C LEU A 313 11.40 12.15 -10.49
N VAL A 314 11.83 11.03 -11.10
CA VAL A 314 12.09 10.90 -12.54
C VAL A 314 11.17 9.84 -13.13
N GLU A 315 10.59 10.14 -14.29
CA GLU A 315 9.65 9.26 -14.98
C GLU A 315 10.31 8.00 -15.54
N GLY A 316 9.47 6.96 -15.76
CA GLY A 316 9.89 5.71 -16.36
C GLY A 316 10.46 4.72 -15.36
N ARG A 317 11.29 3.82 -15.86
CA ARG A 317 12.03 2.81 -15.09
C ARG A 317 13.43 2.61 -15.67
N GLN A 318 14.28 2.01 -14.86
CA GLN A 318 15.62 1.60 -15.27
C GLN A 318 15.91 0.17 -14.82
N ASP A 319 16.82 -0.49 -15.51
CA ASP A 319 17.42 -1.73 -15.06
C ASP A 319 18.68 -1.41 -14.22
N LEU A 320 19.00 -2.32 -13.29
CA LEU A 320 20.25 -2.19 -12.53
C LEU A 320 21.43 -2.58 -13.41
N VAL A 321 22.51 -1.79 -13.34
CA VAL A 321 23.80 -2.10 -13.95
C VAL A 321 24.77 -2.41 -12.81
N ASP A 322 25.32 -3.61 -12.78
CA ASP A 322 26.20 -4.09 -11.70
C ASP A 322 25.60 -3.86 -10.29
N GLY A 323 24.29 -4.16 -10.14
CA GLY A 323 23.55 -3.98 -8.89
C GLY A 323 23.29 -2.52 -8.49
N LYS A 324 23.46 -1.55 -9.41
CA LYS A 324 23.30 -0.12 -9.14
C LYS A 324 22.29 0.53 -10.05
N ALA A 325 21.43 1.36 -9.47
CA ALA A 325 20.59 2.29 -10.22
C ALA A 325 21.48 3.41 -10.81
N GLN A 326 21.30 3.72 -12.08
CA GLN A 326 22.08 4.73 -12.80
C GLN A 326 21.46 6.12 -12.73
N THR A 327 20.13 6.18 -12.65
CA THR A 327 19.36 7.43 -12.58
C THR A 327 18.77 7.59 -11.18
N TYR A 328 19.21 8.61 -10.46
CA TYR A 328 18.66 8.95 -9.15
C TYR A 328 17.18 9.28 -9.25
N GLY A 329 16.38 8.74 -8.33
CA GLY A 329 14.95 9.03 -8.26
C GLY A 329 14.10 8.42 -9.38
N GLN A 330 14.62 7.41 -10.10
CA GLN A 330 13.87 6.66 -11.12
C GLN A 330 13.63 5.22 -10.64
N SER A 331 12.45 4.67 -10.90
CA SER A 331 12.04 3.33 -10.47
C SER A 331 12.94 2.23 -11.04
N ILE A 332 13.24 1.20 -10.23
CA ILE A 332 13.89 -0.06 -10.65
C ILE A 332 12.90 -1.22 -10.79
N THR A 333 11.60 -0.96 -10.57
CA THR A 333 10.52 -1.93 -10.75
C THR A 333 9.57 -1.46 -11.85
N ASP A 334 8.28 -1.24 -11.59
CA ASP A 334 7.37 -0.75 -12.63
C ASP A 334 7.61 0.75 -12.91
N ALA A 335 7.41 1.16 -14.17
CA ALA A 335 7.61 2.54 -14.59
C ALA A 335 6.57 3.47 -13.95
N CYS A 336 7.04 4.61 -13.46
CA CYS A 336 6.26 5.64 -12.78
C CYS A 336 6.11 6.90 -13.63
N ILE A 337 5.08 7.71 -13.38
CA ILE A 337 5.05 9.10 -13.86
C ILE A 337 6.11 9.92 -13.10
N GLY A 338 6.59 11.00 -13.70
CA GLY A 338 7.56 11.92 -13.11
C GLY A 338 6.91 12.91 -12.14
N TRP A 339 7.76 13.72 -11.51
CA TRP A 339 7.28 14.71 -10.54
C TRP A 339 6.36 15.76 -11.16
N GLU A 340 6.69 16.30 -12.34
CA GLU A 340 5.88 17.31 -13.03
C GLU A 340 4.47 16.80 -13.33
N ASP A 341 4.34 15.57 -13.87
CA ASP A 341 3.04 14.96 -14.10
C ASP A 341 2.26 14.76 -12.80
N SER A 342 2.96 14.46 -11.71
CA SER A 342 2.34 14.25 -10.39
C SER A 342 1.73 15.54 -9.84
N GLU A 343 2.38 16.69 -10.02
CA GLU A 343 1.84 18.00 -9.64
C GLU A 343 0.58 18.34 -10.46
N ILE A 344 0.62 18.08 -11.78
CA ILE A 344 -0.53 18.28 -12.68
C ILE A 344 -1.69 17.39 -12.25
N LEU A 345 -1.43 16.10 -12.01
CA LEU A 345 -2.42 15.10 -11.60
C LEU A 345 -3.09 15.47 -10.27
N LEU A 346 -2.33 15.85 -9.25
CA LEU A 346 -2.88 16.27 -7.97
C LEU A 346 -3.76 17.51 -8.09
N LYS A 347 -3.37 18.47 -8.94
CA LYS A 347 -4.20 19.64 -9.23
C LYS A 347 -5.52 19.23 -9.90
N GLN A 348 -5.48 18.38 -10.93
CA GLN A 348 -6.69 17.90 -11.63
C GLN A 348 -7.65 17.19 -10.68
N LEU A 349 -7.16 16.32 -9.80
CA LEU A 349 -7.97 15.63 -8.80
C LEU A 349 -8.62 16.61 -7.81
N SER A 350 -7.87 17.60 -7.33
CA SER A 350 -8.40 18.64 -6.45
C SER A 350 -9.50 19.46 -7.14
N ASP A 351 -9.26 19.89 -8.38
CA ASP A 351 -10.25 20.66 -9.17
C ASP A 351 -11.53 19.84 -9.41
N ALA A 352 -11.40 18.52 -9.66
CA ALA A 352 -12.54 17.61 -9.84
C ALA A 352 -13.41 17.49 -8.58
N VAL A 353 -12.79 17.37 -7.38
CA VAL A 353 -13.53 17.37 -6.11
C VAL A 353 -14.25 18.69 -5.88
N ILE A 354 -13.59 19.83 -6.15
CA ILE A 354 -14.20 21.15 -6.03
C ILE A 354 -15.39 21.29 -7.00
N ALA A 355 -15.26 20.78 -8.23
CA ALA A 355 -16.36 20.79 -9.22
C ALA A 355 -17.52 19.91 -8.75
N ARG A 356 -17.25 18.68 -8.22
CA ARG A 356 -18.27 17.79 -7.64
C ARG A 356 -19.11 18.50 -6.59
N ARG A 357 -18.47 19.23 -5.65
CA ARG A 357 -19.16 19.96 -4.58
C ARG A 357 -20.17 20.97 -5.13
N LYS A 358 -19.83 21.66 -6.23
CA LYS A 358 -20.74 22.63 -6.88
C LYS A 358 -21.96 21.96 -7.50
N VAL A 359 -21.78 20.77 -8.09
CA VAL A 359 -22.89 20.01 -8.74
C VAL A 359 -23.80 19.40 -7.70
N THR A 360 -23.26 18.91 -6.57
CA THR A 360 -24.05 18.22 -5.52
C THR A 360 -24.66 19.16 -4.49
N SER A 361 -24.32 20.45 -4.50
CA SER A 361 -24.91 21.49 -3.63
C SER A 361 -26.13 22.16 -4.24
N ASN A 362 -26.44 21.89 -5.52
CA ASN A 362 -27.64 22.33 -6.23
C ASN A 362 -28.69 21.23 -6.24
#